data_b3c21f7632d7986a476e0ffee0afb71f
#
_entry.id   b3c21f7632d7986a476e0ffee0afb71f
#
_cell.length_a   1.000
_cell.length_b   1.000
_cell.length_c   1.000
_cell.angle_alpha   90.00
_cell.angle_beta   90.00
_cell.angle_gamma   90.00
#
_symmetry.space_group_name_H-M   'P 1'
#
loop_
_entity.id
_entity.type
_entity.pdbx_description
1 polymer ?
#
loop_
_entity_poly.entity_id
_entity_poly.type
_entity_poly.pdbx_seq_one_letter_code
_entity_poly.pdbx_strand_id
1 'polypeptide(L)'
;MNNWSRLGTRFLPFADAATPDVPLSRLLRLSLFQVSVGMALVMLIGTLNRVLIVELNVPASLVSIMISIPLIFAPFRAVIGFRSDTHRSALGWKRVPYIWMGTLVQFGGFAMMPFALLVLSGAGQSSNAPQWVGQLGAGIAFLFVGAGLHTTQTVGLALANDLVPPESQPKVVGLMYVMLLIGMILSAVIFGNLLSEFSPGRLIQVVQGAGVATIILNVIALWKQEARKPAHLYPAPPKEKTFKESWNAFLEGNYATRRLIAVGLGTMAFSMEDILLEPYGGDILKLTVSQTTSLTAALAGGGLLGFAWASHILSKGADPFKMASLGALIGIPAFIAVIISGQINEPILFALGTLLIGFGAGLFGHGTLTATMNLAPNGQSGLALGAWGAVQASAAGVAITLGGIIRDLVAHQTNSSLVGYRTVYIIEICMLIMTIIAMIPLIKDRNKFQLFKI
;
A
#
# COMPACT_ATOMS: atom_id res chain seq x y z
N MET A 1 -9.62 -34.13 9.28
CA MET A 1 -9.50 -32.72 8.87
C MET A 1 -9.88 -31.87 10.06
N ASN A 2 -8.94 -31.09 10.59
CA ASN A 2 -9.15 -30.34 11.83
C ASN A 2 -10.21 -29.25 11.63
N ASN A 3 -11.09 -29.08 12.62
CA ASN A 3 -12.17 -28.07 12.61
C ASN A 3 -11.70 -26.63 12.37
N TRP A 4 -10.45 -26.34 12.69
CA TRP A 4 -9.80 -25.03 12.47
C TRP A 4 -9.64 -24.66 10.98
N SER A 5 -9.48 -25.65 10.08
CA SER A 5 -9.38 -25.37 8.64
C SER A 5 -10.72 -24.94 8.03
N ARG A 6 -11.85 -25.40 8.61
CA ARG A 6 -13.20 -24.98 8.20
C ARG A 6 -13.56 -23.59 8.70
N LEU A 7 -13.04 -23.18 9.87
CA LEU A 7 -13.23 -21.84 10.39
C LEU A 7 -12.50 -20.79 9.52
N GLY A 8 -11.27 -21.08 9.09
CA GLY A 8 -10.48 -20.17 8.25
C GLY A 8 -11.16 -19.86 6.90
N THR A 9 -11.74 -20.87 6.25
CA THR A 9 -12.46 -20.69 4.97
C THR A 9 -13.76 -19.88 5.11
N ARG A 10 -14.32 -19.78 6.32
CA ARG A 10 -15.56 -19.05 6.57
C ARG A 10 -15.35 -17.56 6.89
N PHE A 11 -14.24 -17.22 7.52
CA PHE A 11 -13.99 -15.86 8.05
C PHE A 11 -12.88 -15.10 7.34
N LEU A 12 -11.97 -15.80 6.66
CA LEU A 12 -10.88 -15.18 5.93
C LEU A 12 -11.27 -14.99 4.45
N PRO A 13 -11.41 -13.75 3.95
CA PRO A 13 -11.67 -13.48 2.55
C PRO A 13 -10.63 -14.18 1.65
N PHE A 14 -11.09 -14.75 0.53
CA PHE A 14 -10.28 -15.51 -0.43
C PHE A 14 -9.59 -16.77 0.12
N ALA A 15 -10.06 -17.33 1.24
CA ALA A 15 -9.55 -18.61 1.73
C ALA A 15 -9.85 -19.80 0.78
N ASP A 16 -10.84 -19.62 -0.10
CA ASP A 16 -11.20 -20.55 -1.19
C ASP A 16 -10.21 -20.51 -2.38
N ALA A 17 -9.15 -19.69 -2.30
CA ALA A 17 -8.01 -19.72 -3.21
C ALA A 17 -7.17 -21.01 -3.09
N ALA A 18 -7.30 -21.74 -1.98
CA ALA A 18 -6.60 -23.00 -1.75
C ALA A 18 -7.05 -24.10 -2.73
N THR A 19 -6.07 -24.87 -3.22
CA THR A 19 -6.29 -26.04 -4.09
C THR A 19 -5.79 -27.31 -3.38
N PRO A 20 -6.13 -28.53 -3.86
CA PRO A 20 -5.59 -29.77 -3.29
C PRO A 20 -4.07 -29.81 -3.25
N ASP A 21 -3.41 -29.26 -4.28
CA ASP A 21 -1.95 -29.23 -4.40
C ASP A 21 -1.29 -28.11 -3.58
N VAL A 22 -2.05 -27.04 -3.31
CA VAL A 22 -1.59 -25.87 -2.55
C VAL A 22 -2.59 -25.56 -1.44
N PRO A 23 -2.45 -26.21 -0.27
CA PRO A 23 -3.35 -26.02 0.84
C PRO A 23 -3.28 -24.61 1.43
N LEU A 24 -4.36 -24.15 2.06
CA LEU A 24 -4.46 -22.80 2.67
C LEU A 24 -3.30 -22.51 3.63
N SER A 25 -2.85 -23.49 4.40
CA SER A 25 -1.71 -23.34 5.32
C SER A 25 -0.40 -22.94 4.61
N ARG A 26 -0.19 -23.46 3.41
CA ARG A 26 0.96 -23.10 2.57
C ARG A 26 0.84 -21.68 2.02
N LEU A 27 -0.34 -21.27 1.58
CA LEU A 27 -0.63 -19.90 1.13
C LEU A 27 -0.50 -18.90 2.29
N LEU A 28 -1.05 -19.20 3.47
CA LEU A 28 -0.93 -18.36 4.65
C LEU A 28 0.53 -18.21 5.12
N ARG A 29 1.33 -19.28 5.05
CA ARG A 29 2.75 -19.18 5.34
C ARG A 29 3.48 -18.30 4.32
N LEU A 30 3.22 -18.49 3.03
CA LEU A 30 3.79 -17.63 1.99
C LEU A 30 3.39 -16.17 2.22
N SER A 31 2.13 -15.90 2.55
CA SER A 31 1.60 -14.54 2.72
C SER A 31 2.26 -13.74 3.86
N LEU A 32 3.11 -14.35 4.70
CA LEU A 32 3.88 -13.63 5.71
C LEU A 32 4.84 -12.59 5.10
N PHE A 33 5.22 -12.74 3.81
CA PHE A 33 5.95 -11.66 3.15
C PHE A 33 5.10 -10.39 3.01
N GLN A 34 3.79 -10.51 2.82
CA GLN A 34 2.88 -9.37 2.79
C GLN A 34 2.70 -8.73 4.18
N VAL A 35 2.74 -9.55 5.24
CA VAL A 35 2.75 -9.02 6.61
C VAL A 35 4.00 -8.18 6.85
N SER A 36 5.19 -8.63 6.37
CA SER A 36 6.42 -7.83 6.48
C SER A 36 6.38 -6.55 5.65
N VAL A 37 5.72 -6.57 4.49
CA VAL A 37 5.48 -5.38 3.65
C VAL A 37 4.53 -4.42 4.37
N GLY A 38 3.42 -4.91 4.92
CA GLY A 38 2.47 -4.10 5.70
C GLY A 38 3.11 -3.46 6.91
N MET A 39 3.95 -4.20 7.63
CA MET A 39 4.73 -3.68 8.75
C MET A 39 5.66 -2.53 8.32
N ALA A 40 6.33 -2.66 7.19
CA ALA A 40 7.20 -1.61 6.66
C ALA A 40 6.41 -0.36 6.26
N LEU A 41 5.24 -0.52 5.63
CA LEU A 41 4.37 0.60 5.28
C LEU A 41 3.91 1.37 6.52
N VAL A 42 3.45 0.68 7.56
CA VAL A 42 3.06 1.32 8.84
C VAL A 42 4.24 2.06 9.47
N MET A 43 5.44 1.47 9.43
CA MET A 43 6.63 2.12 9.98
C MET A 43 7.00 3.39 9.21
N LEU A 44 7.00 3.35 7.87
CA LEU A 44 7.43 4.48 7.04
C LEU A 44 6.36 5.57 6.95
N ILE A 45 5.14 5.21 6.53
CA ILE A 45 4.07 6.16 6.22
C ILE A 45 3.39 6.64 7.51
N GLY A 46 3.23 5.75 8.48
CA GLY A 46 2.67 6.08 9.78
C GLY A 46 3.71 6.64 10.74
N THR A 47 4.32 5.78 11.51
CA THR A 47 5.11 6.11 12.70
C THR A 47 6.29 7.07 12.41
N LEU A 48 7.16 6.73 11.46
CA LEU A 48 8.35 7.54 11.15
C LEU A 48 7.98 8.88 10.51
N ASN A 49 7.01 8.88 9.60
CA ASN A 49 6.48 10.09 8.99
C ASN A 49 6.03 11.11 10.05
N ARG A 50 5.18 10.68 10.97
CA ARG A 50 4.68 11.53 12.05
C ARG A 50 5.81 12.02 12.95
N VAL A 51 6.73 11.14 13.35
CA VAL A 51 7.85 11.54 14.23
C VAL A 51 8.78 12.52 13.55
N LEU A 52 9.11 12.30 12.28
CA LEU A 52 9.97 13.24 11.53
C LEU A 52 9.32 14.63 11.43
N ILE A 53 8.03 14.71 11.12
CA ILE A 53 7.34 16.01 10.92
C ILE A 53 7.04 16.70 12.25
N VAL A 54 6.49 15.99 13.23
CA VAL A 54 5.95 16.60 14.46
C VAL A 54 7.00 16.69 15.56
N GLU A 55 7.77 15.62 15.82
CA GLU A 55 8.73 15.59 16.92
C GLU A 55 10.11 16.18 16.53
N LEU A 56 10.53 15.94 15.28
CA LEU A 56 11.85 16.34 14.80
C LEU A 56 11.81 17.58 13.88
N ASN A 57 10.61 18.14 13.66
CA ASN A 57 10.38 19.36 12.84
C ASN A 57 11.00 19.27 11.43
N VAL A 58 11.04 18.10 10.82
CA VAL A 58 11.44 17.93 9.42
C VAL A 58 10.28 18.40 8.53
N PRO A 59 10.53 19.26 7.52
CA PRO A 59 9.47 19.73 6.63
C PRO A 59 8.68 18.56 6.00
N ALA A 60 7.34 18.67 5.98
CA ALA A 60 6.48 17.63 5.41
C ALA A 60 6.77 17.42 3.92
N SER A 61 7.15 18.46 3.18
CA SER A 61 7.61 18.41 1.80
C SER A 61 8.83 17.47 1.63
N LEU A 62 9.80 17.53 2.54
CA LEU A 62 10.99 16.69 2.48
C LEU A 62 10.64 15.22 2.82
N VAL A 63 9.83 15.00 3.86
CA VAL A 63 9.39 13.65 4.23
C VAL A 63 8.53 13.02 3.13
N SER A 64 7.66 13.81 2.48
CA SER A 64 6.85 13.34 1.35
C SER A 64 7.71 12.89 0.16
N ILE A 65 8.77 13.62 -0.14
CA ILE A 65 9.73 13.22 -1.16
C ILE A 65 10.41 11.89 -0.76
N MET A 66 10.86 11.74 0.48
CA MET A 66 11.49 10.51 0.97
C MET A 66 10.58 9.29 0.81
N ILE A 67 9.29 9.44 1.11
CA ILE A 67 8.29 8.36 1.00
C ILE A 67 7.93 8.09 -0.47
N SER A 68 7.87 9.12 -1.31
CA SER A 68 7.42 8.99 -2.69
C SER A 68 8.50 8.46 -3.65
N ILE A 69 9.78 8.65 -3.35
CA ILE A 69 10.88 8.17 -4.21
C ILE A 69 10.73 6.68 -4.57
N PRO A 70 10.50 5.75 -3.62
CA PRO A 70 10.27 4.34 -3.96
C PRO A 70 9.04 4.10 -4.87
N LEU A 71 8.01 4.94 -4.77
CA LEU A 71 6.79 4.83 -5.59
C LEU A 71 6.99 5.36 -7.01
N ILE A 72 7.78 6.43 -7.19
CA ILE A 72 8.17 6.97 -8.51
C ILE A 72 9.00 5.93 -9.28
N PHE A 73 9.76 5.08 -8.58
CA PHE A 73 10.46 3.94 -9.16
C PHE A 73 9.57 2.74 -9.49
N ALA A 74 8.24 2.85 -9.36
CA ALA A 74 7.31 1.75 -9.67
C ALA A 74 7.50 1.11 -11.07
N PRO A 75 7.87 1.83 -12.15
CA PRO A 75 8.21 1.20 -13.42
C PRO A 75 9.34 0.17 -13.32
N PHE A 76 10.31 0.35 -12.42
CA PHE A 76 11.39 -0.62 -12.19
C PHE A 76 10.88 -1.93 -11.58
N ARG A 77 9.71 -1.94 -10.95
CA ARG A 77 9.04 -3.17 -10.48
C ARG A 77 8.73 -4.11 -11.66
N ALA A 78 8.34 -3.56 -12.81
CA ALA A 78 8.12 -4.34 -14.04
C ALA A 78 9.43 -4.99 -14.52
N VAL A 79 10.55 -4.26 -14.46
CA VAL A 79 11.87 -4.79 -14.82
C VAL A 79 12.31 -5.89 -13.85
N ILE A 80 12.11 -5.70 -12.54
CA ILE A 80 12.41 -6.71 -11.51
C ILE A 80 11.54 -7.94 -11.71
N GLY A 81 10.24 -7.75 -11.95
CA GLY A 81 9.31 -8.82 -12.27
C GLY A 81 9.77 -9.63 -13.48
N PHE A 82 10.02 -8.97 -14.60
CA PHE A 82 10.53 -9.60 -15.83
C PHE A 82 11.85 -10.34 -15.62
N ARG A 83 12.83 -9.69 -14.96
CA ARG A 83 14.10 -10.37 -14.65
C ARG A 83 13.90 -11.58 -13.75
N SER A 84 13.00 -11.51 -12.77
CA SER A 84 12.69 -12.65 -11.92
C SER A 84 11.98 -13.78 -12.70
N ASP A 85 11.25 -13.46 -13.78
CA ASP A 85 10.62 -14.44 -14.68
C ASP A 85 11.64 -15.26 -15.47
N THR A 86 12.71 -14.62 -15.90
CA THR A 86 13.75 -15.22 -16.74
C THR A 86 14.95 -15.72 -15.95
N HIS A 87 15.01 -15.46 -14.65
CA HIS A 87 16.17 -15.80 -13.81
C HIS A 87 16.38 -17.30 -13.66
N ARG A 88 17.63 -17.69 -13.74
CA ARG A 88 18.09 -19.09 -13.57
C ARG A 88 19.22 -19.11 -12.57
N SER A 89 18.89 -19.25 -11.28
CA SER A 89 19.93 -19.31 -10.26
C SER A 89 20.70 -20.64 -10.31
N ALA A 90 21.96 -20.62 -9.90
CA ALA A 90 22.78 -21.81 -9.75
C ALA A 90 22.15 -22.84 -8.78
N LEU A 91 21.34 -22.38 -7.83
CA LEU A 91 20.65 -23.22 -6.86
C LEU A 91 19.31 -23.78 -7.38
N GLY A 92 18.91 -23.44 -8.61
CA GLY A 92 17.67 -23.89 -9.23
C GLY A 92 16.41 -23.15 -8.77
N TRP A 93 16.55 -22.00 -8.13
CA TRP A 93 15.43 -21.09 -7.78
C TRP A 93 15.32 -19.96 -8.80
N LYS A 94 14.09 -19.54 -9.04
CA LYS A 94 13.73 -18.46 -9.96
C LYS A 94 13.38 -17.16 -9.19
N ARG A 95 12.43 -17.24 -8.23
CA ARG A 95 11.86 -16.12 -7.50
C ARG A 95 12.53 -15.84 -6.15
N VAL A 96 12.84 -16.89 -5.40
CA VAL A 96 13.37 -16.81 -4.04
C VAL A 96 14.60 -15.89 -3.93
N PRO A 97 15.60 -15.90 -4.85
CA PRO A 97 16.75 -15.01 -4.74
C PRO A 97 16.39 -13.51 -4.75
N TYR A 98 15.39 -13.12 -5.54
CA TYR A 98 14.93 -11.72 -5.61
C TYR A 98 14.18 -11.30 -4.36
N ILE A 99 13.31 -12.17 -3.82
CA ILE A 99 12.60 -11.88 -2.58
C ILE A 99 13.60 -11.76 -1.43
N TRP A 100 14.62 -12.63 -1.40
CA TRP A 100 15.67 -12.57 -0.40
C TRP A 100 16.51 -11.29 -0.49
N MET A 101 16.90 -10.90 -1.71
CA MET A 101 17.60 -9.64 -1.95
C MET A 101 16.75 -8.44 -1.50
N GLY A 102 15.45 -8.42 -1.85
CA GLY A 102 14.52 -7.40 -1.38
C GLY A 102 14.42 -7.34 0.14
N THR A 103 14.37 -8.50 0.81
CA THR A 103 14.36 -8.62 2.27
C THR A 103 15.63 -8.02 2.90
N LEU A 104 16.80 -8.30 2.35
CA LEU A 104 18.07 -7.77 2.85
C LEU A 104 18.19 -6.25 2.64
N VAL A 105 17.72 -5.74 1.50
CA VAL A 105 17.68 -4.29 1.23
C VAL A 105 16.72 -3.58 2.19
N GLN A 106 15.54 -4.15 2.42
CA GLN A 106 14.58 -3.63 3.40
C GLN A 106 15.17 -3.62 4.82
N PHE A 107 15.79 -4.71 5.24
CA PHE A 107 16.50 -4.79 6.53
C PHE A 107 17.61 -3.76 6.63
N GLY A 108 18.42 -3.59 5.58
CA GLY A 108 19.50 -2.59 5.53
C GLY A 108 18.98 -1.16 5.76
N GLY A 109 17.85 -0.82 5.17
CA GLY A 109 17.20 0.46 5.41
C GLY A 109 16.77 0.65 6.87
N PHE A 110 16.15 -0.37 7.48
CA PHE A 110 15.81 -0.33 8.91
C PHE A 110 17.04 -0.29 9.83
N ALA A 111 18.15 -0.90 9.44
CA ALA A 111 19.40 -0.85 10.19
C ALA A 111 20.09 0.53 10.11
N MET A 112 19.89 1.27 9.01
CA MET A 112 20.43 2.62 8.83
C MET A 112 19.61 3.69 9.54
N MET A 113 18.29 3.53 9.64
CA MET A 113 17.35 4.52 10.18
C MET A 113 17.72 5.01 11.60
N PRO A 114 18.15 4.17 12.56
CA PRO A 114 18.56 4.61 13.88
C PRO A 114 19.65 5.69 13.88
N PHE A 115 20.63 5.58 12.98
CA PHE A 115 21.71 6.59 12.87
C PHE A 115 21.17 7.95 12.39
N ALA A 116 20.27 7.93 11.42
CA ALA A 116 19.60 9.15 10.97
C ALA A 116 18.76 9.79 12.08
N LEU A 117 18.01 9.01 12.83
CA LEU A 117 17.21 9.47 13.96
C LEU A 117 18.07 10.06 15.09
N LEU A 118 19.24 9.47 15.39
CA LEU A 118 20.18 10.02 16.37
C LEU A 118 20.69 11.40 15.96
N VAL A 119 21.03 11.58 14.67
CA VAL A 119 21.49 12.90 14.16
C VAL A 119 20.36 13.93 14.22
N LEU A 120 19.14 13.54 13.78
CA LEU A 120 18.00 14.46 13.74
C LEU A 120 17.51 14.84 15.15
N SER A 121 17.62 13.96 16.13
CA SER A 121 17.25 14.23 17.53
C SER A 121 18.33 14.98 18.30
N GLY A 122 19.52 15.19 17.70
CA GLY A 122 20.64 15.81 18.38
C GLY A 122 21.17 15.02 19.61
N ALA A 123 20.96 13.71 19.65
CA ALA A 123 21.32 12.88 20.78
C ALA A 123 22.81 12.52 20.81
N GLY A 124 23.41 12.60 22.00
CA GLY A 124 24.80 12.18 22.24
C GLY A 124 25.82 12.98 21.45
N GLN A 125 26.82 12.30 20.89
CA GLN A 125 27.89 12.94 20.11
C GLN A 125 27.44 13.49 18.75
N SER A 126 26.23 13.11 18.27
CA SER A 126 25.68 13.58 17.01
C SER A 126 25.06 14.98 17.08
N SER A 127 25.02 15.61 18.27
CA SER A 127 24.51 16.98 18.47
C SER A 127 25.24 18.05 17.63
N ASN A 128 26.49 17.78 17.27
CA ASN A 128 27.31 18.70 16.43
C ASN A 128 27.17 18.42 14.93
N ALA A 129 26.47 17.35 14.52
CA ALA A 129 26.30 17.02 13.11
C ALA A 129 25.24 17.92 12.47
N PRO A 130 25.47 18.43 11.24
CA PRO A 130 24.46 19.22 10.54
C PRO A 130 23.17 18.41 10.31
N GLN A 131 22.01 19.04 10.48
CA GLN A 131 20.71 18.37 10.33
C GLN A 131 20.50 17.70 8.95
N TRP A 132 21.07 18.32 7.88
CA TRP A 132 20.97 17.73 6.54
C TRP A 132 21.58 16.33 6.44
N VAL A 133 22.57 15.98 7.27
CA VAL A 133 23.17 14.65 7.32
C VAL A 133 22.14 13.64 7.82
N GLY A 134 21.38 13.97 8.86
CA GLY A 134 20.28 13.14 9.35
C GLY A 134 19.13 13.01 8.35
N GLN A 135 18.78 14.13 7.69
CA GLN A 135 17.74 14.13 6.64
C GLN A 135 18.14 13.26 5.45
N LEU A 136 19.39 13.38 4.96
CA LEU A 136 19.90 12.55 3.88
C LEU A 136 19.96 11.07 4.29
N GLY A 137 20.43 10.78 5.49
CA GLY A 137 20.48 9.44 6.05
C GLY A 137 19.08 8.80 6.15
N ALA A 138 18.08 9.57 6.62
CA ALA A 138 16.69 9.14 6.64
C ALA A 138 16.17 8.87 5.21
N GLY A 139 16.43 9.79 4.26
CA GLY A 139 16.03 9.61 2.86
C GLY A 139 16.60 8.33 2.22
N ILE A 140 17.88 8.05 2.46
CA ILE A 140 18.52 6.80 1.98
C ILE A 140 17.88 5.58 2.67
N ALA A 141 17.61 5.64 3.95
CA ALA A 141 16.97 4.57 4.69
C ALA A 141 15.53 4.31 4.16
N PHE A 142 14.73 5.36 3.91
CA PHE A 142 13.42 5.27 3.27
C PHE A 142 13.50 4.61 1.89
N LEU A 143 14.46 5.06 1.06
CA LEU A 143 14.69 4.47 -0.26
C LEU A 143 14.99 2.97 -0.18
N PHE A 144 15.86 2.54 0.74
CA PHE A 144 16.21 1.13 0.90
C PHE A 144 15.05 0.31 1.41
N VAL A 145 14.35 0.77 2.46
CA VAL A 145 13.15 0.06 2.95
C VAL A 145 12.13 -0.04 1.83
N GLY A 146 11.85 1.07 1.12
CA GLY A 146 10.88 1.10 0.04
C GLY A 146 11.27 0.24 -1.16
N ALA A 147 12.50 0.30 -1.63
CA ALA A 147 12.99 -0.55 -2.72
C ALA A 147 12.93 -2.04 -2.36
N GLY A 148 13.30 -2.37 -1.12
CA GLY A 148 13.27 -3.73 -0.60
C GLY A 148 11.84 -4.28 -0.51
N LEU A 149 10.92 -3.54 0.11
CA LEU A 149 9.52 -3.96 0.23
C LEU A 149 8.84 -4.12 -1.13
N HIS A 150 9.07 -3.19 -2.08
CA HIS A 150 8.48 -3.27 -3.41
C HIS A 150 9.02 -4.44 -4.22
N THR A 151 10.31 -4.76 -4.07
CA THR A 151 10.92 -5.95 -4.69
C THR A 151 10.31 -7.23 -4.11
N THR A 152 10.26 -7.34 -2.78
CA THR A 152 9.67 -8.47 -2.06
C THR A 152 8.21 -8.66 -2.44
N GLN A 153 7.42 -7.59 -2.46
CA GLN A 153 6.01 -7.63 -2.82
C GLN A 153 5.79 -8.08 -4.27
N THR A 154 6.51 -7.48 -5.22
CA THR A 154 6.33 -7.78 -6.65
C THR A 154 6.65 -9.23 -6.96
N VAL A 155 7.81 -9.72 -6.50
CA VAL A 155 8.25 -11.08 -6.79
C VAL A 155 7.53 -12.10 -5.91
N GLY A 156 7.14 -11.73 -4.69
CA GLY A 156 6.31 -12.56 -3.81
C GLY A 156 4.92 -12.83 -4.38
N LEU A 157 4.26 -11.80 -4.95
CA LEU A 157 2.98 -11.98 -5.66
C LEU A 157 3.15 -12.86 -6.91
N ALA A 158 4.24 -12.68 -7.65
CA ALA A 158 4.55 -13.53 -8.80
C ALA A 158 4.79 -14.99 -8.37
N LEU A 159 5.49 -15.23 -7.25
CA LEU A 159 5.66 -16.57 -6.69
C LEU A 159 4.32 -17.18 -6.27
N ALA A 160 3.44 -16.40 -5.63
CA ALA A 160 2.11 -16.86 -5.24
C ALA A 160 1.27 -17.29 -6.46
N ASN A 161 1.34 -16.53 -7.56
CA ASN A 161 0.68 -16.88 -8.82
C ASN A 161 1.27 -18.13 -9.48
N ASP A 162 2.61 -18.29 -9.43
CA ASP A 162 3.29 -19.47 -10.01
C ASP A 162 2.91 -20.80 -9.30
N LEU A 163 2.37 -20.73 -8.08
CA LEU A 163 2.00 -21.91 -7.28
C LEU A 163 0.60 -22.47 -7.59
N VAL A 164 -0.27 -21.68 -8.22
CA VAL A 164 -1.70 -22.04 -8.40
C VAL A 164 -2.10 -21.97 -9.86
N PRO A 165 -3.14 -22.74 -10.26
CA PRO A 165 -3.67 -22.69 -11.63
C PRO A 165 -4.28 -21.30 -11.94
N PRO A 166 -4.33 -20.90 -13.23
CA PRO A 166 -4.78 -19.57 -13.66
C PRO A 166 -6.13 -19.13 -13.08
N GLU A 167 -7.07 -20.06 -12.92
CA GLU A 167 -8.42 -19.79 -12.40
C GLU A 167 -8.42 -19.34 -10.93
N SER A 168 -7.40 -19.74 -10.17
CA SER A 168 -7.25 -19.41 -8.76
C SER A 168 -6.37 -18.18 -8.51
N GLN A 169 -5.62 -17.72 -9.51
CA GLN A 169 -4.68 -16.59 -9.36
C GLN A 169 -5.33 -15.31 -8.81
N PRO A 170 -6.53 -14.86 -9.29
CA PRO A 170 -7.16 -13.65 -8.74
C PRO A 170 -7.49 -13.79 -7.25
N LYS A 171 -7.91 -14.97 -6.80
CA LYS A 171 -8.23 -15.25 -5.40
C LYS A 171 -6.98 -15.27 -4.54
N VAL A 172 -5.87 -15.84 -5.04
CA VAL A 172 -4.58 -15.84 -4.34
C VAL A 172 -4.05 -14.42 -4.18
N VAL A 173 -4.11 -13.60 -5.22
CA VAL A 173 -3.73 -12.18 -5.14
C VAL A 173 -4.60 -11.45 -4.11
N GLY A 174 -5.93 -11.67 -4.14
CA GLY A 174 -6.84 -11.12 -3.14
C GLY A 174 -6.46 -11.53 -1.71
N LEU A 175 -6.16 -12.81 -1.47
CA LEU A 175 -5.68 -13.29 -0.17
C LEU A 175 -4.38 -12.61 0.26
N MET A 176 -3.43 -12.41 -0.66
CA MET A 176 -2.17 -11.71 -0.36
C MET A 176 -2.42 -10.26 0.08
N TYR A 177 -3.34 -9.52 -0.57
CA TYR A 177 -3.70 -8.17 -0.16
C TYR A 177 -4.45 -8.13 1.18
N VAL A 178 -5.32 -9.09 1.47
CA VAL A 178 -5.94 -9.25 2.79
C VAL A 178 -4.87 -9.42 3.87
N MET A 179 -3.86 -10.25 3.62
CA MET A 179 -2.76 -10.47 4.56
C MET A 179 -1.85 -9.24 4.71
N LEU A 180 -1.71 -8.41 3.66
CA LEU A 180 -1.06 -7.11 3.75
C LEU A 180 -1.79 -6.20 4.77
N LEU A 181 -3.11 -6.06 4.61
CA LEU A 181 -3.93 -5.22 5.49
C LEU A 181 -3.95 -5.75 6.93
N ILE A 182 -4.04 -7.06 7.12
CA ILE A 182 -3.90 -7.69 8.45
C ILE A 182 -2.52 -7.38 9.04
N GLY A 183 -1.46 -7.47 8.23
CA GLY A 183 -0.10 -7.11 8.62
C GLY A 183 0.01 -5.66 9.06
N MET A 184 -0.63 -4.73 8.33
CA MET A 184 -0.69 -3.32 8.70
C MET A 184 -1.41 -3.12 10.03
N ILE A 185 -2.58 -3.73 10.23
CA ILE A 185 -3.37 -3.63 11.47
C ILE A 185 -2.56 -4.14 12.66
N LEU A 186 -2.01 -5.35 12.55
CA LEU A 186 -1.23 -5.96 13.63
C LEU A 186 0.00 -5.12 13.97
N SER A 187 0.72 -4.64 12.97
CA SER A 187 1.91 -3.82 13.15
C SER A 187 1.58 -2.46 13.78
N ALA A 188 0.50 -1.81 13.33
CA ALA A 188 0.06 -0.54 13.91
C ALA A 188 -0.34 -0.68 15.38
N VAL A 189 -1.04 -1.75 15.75
CA VAL A 189 -1.40 -2.05 17.14
C VAL A 189 -0.15 -2.35 17.97
N ILE A 190 0.78 -3.16 17.46
CA ILE A 190 2.03 -3.50 18.15
C ILE A 190 2.89 -2.26 18.34
N PHE A 191 3.12 -1.47 17.30
CA PHE A 191 3.93 -0.26 17.39
C PHE A 191 3.28 0.80 18.28
N GLY A 192 1.96 0.97 18.20
CA GLY A 192 1.20 1.86 19.07
C GLY A 192 1.41 1.51 20.54
N ASN A 193 1.30 0.22 20.91
CA ASN A 193 1.54 -0.23 22.27
C ASN A 193 3.01 -0.07 22.69
N LEU A 194 3.96 -0.41 21.82
CA LEU A 194 5.40 -0.28 22.13
C LEU A 194 5.83 1.18 22.29
N LEU A 195 5.14 2.12 21.64
CA LEU A 195 5.41 3.56 21.67
C LEU A 195 4.45 4.33 22.60
N SER A 196 3.73 3.65 23.48
CA SER A 196 2.86 4.30 24.50
C SER A 196 3.63 5.28 25.38
N GLU A 197 4.86 4.92 25.76
CA GLU A 197 5.83 5.79 26.40
C GLU A 197 6.88 6.18 25.35
N PHE A 198 6.57 7.20 24.58
CA PHE A 198 7.44 7.63 23.48
C PHE A 198 8.77 8.18 24.00
N SER A 199 9.85 7.70 23.41
CA SER A 199 11.18 8.33 23.46
C SER A 199 11.96 8.01 22.18
N PRO A 200 12.94 8.86 21.77
CA PRO A 200 13.77 8.56 20.61
C PRO A 200 14.47 7.20 20.69
N GLY A 201 14.95 6.81 21.88
CA GLY A 201 15.58 5.51 22.10
C GLY A 201 14.59 4.35 21.92
N ARG A 202 13.34 4.51 22.41
CA ARG A 202 12.29 3.51 22.22
C ARG A 202 11.92 3.35 20.76
N LEU A 203 11.81 4.45 20.02
CA LEU A 203 11.57 4.40 18.58
C LEU A 203 12.68 3.63 17.85
N ILE A 204 13.95 3.89 18.18
CA ILE A 204 15.09 3.16 17.59
C ILE A 204 14.95 1.64 17.84
N GLN A 205 14.60 1.22 19.06
CA GLN A 205 14.38 -0.19 19.37
C GLN A 205 13.25 -0.80 18.54
N VAL A 206 12.15 -0.08 18.36
CA VAL A 206 11.00 -0.53 17.53
C VAL A 206 11.40 -0.67 16.06
N VAL A 207 12.13 0.29 15.50
CA VAL A 207 12.64 0.25 14.12
C VAL A 207 13.59 -0.95 13.92
N GLN A 208 14.52 -1.18 14.84
CA GLN A 208 15.42 -2.33 14.77
C GLN A 208 14.66 -3.65 14.91
N GLY A 209 13.67 -3.70 15.80
CA GLY A 209 12.77 -4.84 15.95
C GLY A 209 12.00 -5.15 14.68
N ALA A 210 11.50 -4.13 13.97
CA ALA A 210 10.84 -4.28 12.67
C ALA A 210 11.80 -4.84 11.60
N GLY A 211 13.07 -4.41 11.60
CA GLY A 211 14.10 -4.97 10.73
C GLY A 211 14.31 -6.46 10.97
N VAL A 212 14.47 -6.89 12.21
CA VAL A 212 14.63 -8.31 12.58
C VAL A 212 13.37 -9.10 12.22
N ALA A 213 12.19 -8.58 12.53
CA ALA A 213 10.91 -9.21 12.19
C ALA A 213 10.76 -9.40 10.69
N THR A 214 11.21 -8.45 9.85
CA THR A 214 11.23 -8.56 8.38
C THR A 214 11.99 -9.82 7.93
N ILE A 215 13.19 -10.05 8.47
CA ILE A 215 13.98 -11.24 8.12
C ILE A 215 13.25 -12.51 8.56
N ILE A 216 12.77 -12.57 9.79
CA ILE A 216 12.11 -13.76 10.35
C ILE A 216 10.86 -14.10 9.52
N LEU A 217 9.98 -13.13 9.27
CA LEU A 217 8.75 -13.33 8.51
C LEU A 217 9.05 -13.83 7.09
N ASN A 218 10.02 -13.24 6.40
CA ASN A 218 10.34 -13.60 5.03
C ASN A 218 11.07 -14.95 4.94
N VAL A 219 11.91 -15.32 5.92
CA VAL A 219 12.50 -16.67 6.00
C VAL A 219 11.41 -17.72 6.15
N ILE A 220 10.45 -17.50 7.06
CA ILE A 220 9.31 -18.42 7.25
C ILE A 220 8.45 -18.47 5.98
N ALA A 221 8.17 -17.31 5.39
CA ALA A 221 7.38 -17.22 4.17
C ALA A 221 7.98 -18.02 3.03
N LEU A 222 9.29 -17.94 2.82
CA LEU A 222 9.96 -18.59 1.70
C LEU A 222 10.30 -20.07 1.93
N TRP A 223 10.15 -20.56 3.16
CA TRP A 223 10.56 -21.92 3.51
C TRP A 223 9.85 -22.98 2.68
N LYS A 224 10.61 -23.68 1.81
CA LYS A 224 10.12 -24.75 0.92
C LYS A 224 8.92 -24.33 0.03
N GLN A 225 8.88 -23.09 -0.45
CA GLN A 225 7.80 -22.62 -1.33
C GLN A 225 8.10 -22.91 -2.79
N GLU A 226 9.32 -22.64 -3.24
CA GLU A 226 9.71 -22.83 -4.64
C GLU A 226 10.50 -24.12 -4.81
N ALA A 227 10.05 -24.96 -5.77
CA ALA A 227 10.76 -26.19 -6.12
C ALA A 227 12.05 -25.85 -6.86
N ARG A 228 13.15 -26.53 -6.51
CA ARG A 228 14.41 -26.41 -7.22
C ARG A 228 14.29 -27.11 -8.58
N LYS A 229 14.50 -26.38 -9.66
CA LYS A 229 14.55 -26.92 -11.02
C LYS A 229 15.90 -26.63 -11.64
N PRO A 230 16.61 -27.61 -12.17
CA PRO A 230 17.84 -27.37 -12.93
C PRO A 230 17.61 -26.38 -14.08
N ALA A 231 18.59 -25.52 -14.36
CA ALA A 231 18.45 -24.45 -15.34
C ALA A 231 18.06 -24.93 -16.75
N HIS A 232 18.48 -26.15 -17.14
CA HIS A 232 18.16 -26.74 -18.43
C HIS A 232 16.71 -27.24 -18.58
N LEU A 233 15.97 -27.36 -17.47
CA LEU A 233 14.56 -27.78 -17.49
C LEU A 233 13.58 -26.58 -17.58
N TYR A 234 14.07 -25.35 -17.57
CA TYR A 234 13.20 -24.21 -17.84
C TYR A 234 12.96 -24.12 -19.36
N PRO A 235 11.69 -24.10 -19.79
CA PRO A 235 11.40 -23.86 -21.19
C PRO A 235 11.96 -22.51 -21.61
N ALA A 236 12.44 -22.43 -22.88
CA ALA A 236 12.80 -21.11 -23.44
C ALA A 236 11.59 -20.19 -23.31
N PRO A 237 11.79 -18.91 -22.94
CA PRO A 237 10.66 -17.99 -22.90
C PRO A 237 9.99 -17.97 -24.28
N PRO A 238 8.65 -18.08 -24.38
CA PRO A 238 7.96 -17.95 -25.64
C PRO A 238 8.34 -16.60 -26.28
N LYS A 239 8.38 -16.54 -27.61
CA LYS A 239 8.55 -15.26 -28.33
C LYS A 239 7.39 -14.35 -27.92
N GLU A 240 7.62 -13.50 -26.93
CA GLU A 240 6.61 -12.56 -26.44
C GLU A 240 6.44 -11.44 -27.46
N LYS A 241 5.20 -11.01 -27.65
CA LYS A 241 4.89 -9.74 -28.29
C LYS A 241 5.68 -8.65 -27.57
N THR A 242 6.22 -7.70 -28.30
CA THR A 242 6.93 -6.59 -27.68
C THR A 242 5.98 -5.85 -26.72
N PHE A 243 6.53 -5.29 -25.64
CA PHE A 243 5.73 -4.48 -24.69
C PHE A 243 4.91 -3.40 -25.43
N LYS A 244 5.49 -2.77 -26.46
CA LYS A 244 4.83 -1.74 -27.26
C LYS A 244 3.59 -2.26 -28.01
N GLU A 245 3.66 -3.45 -28.60
CA GLU A 245 2.52 -4.07 -29.29
C GLU A 245 1.40 -4.43 -28.33
N SER A 246 1.74 -5.00 -27.19
CA SER A 246 0.79 -5.36 -26.14
C SER A 246 0.13 -4.13 -25.51
N TRP A 247 0.90 -3.07 -25.29
CA TRP A 247 0.44 -1.78 -24.77
C TRP A 247 -0.52 -1.09 -25.74
N ASN A 248 -0.19 -1.05 -27.02
CA ASN A 248 -1.07 -0.47 -28.04
C ASN A 248 -2.40 -1.23 -28.11
N ALA A 249 -2.37 -2.57 -28.14
CA ALA A 249 -3.58 -3.38 -28.12
C ALA A 249 -4.44 -3.16 -26.86
N PHE A 250 -3.82 -2.91 -25.70
CA PHE A 250 -4.53 -2.56 -24.46
C PHE A 250 -5.18 -1.17 -24.55
N LEU A 251 -4.52 -0.18 -25.16
CA LEU A 251 -5.05 1.18 -25.34
C LEU A 251 -6.16 1.27 -26.41
N GLU A 252 -6.19 0.38 -27.38
CA GLU A 252 -7.28 0.28 -28.39
C GLU A 252 -8.61 -0.16 -27.76
N GLY A 253 -8.58 -0.69 -26.53
CA GLY A 253 -9.78 -1.07 -25.79
C GLY A 253 -10.69 0.13 -25.48
N ASN A 254 -12.01 -0.10 -25.53
CA ASN A 254 -13.03 0.95 -25.35
C ASN A 254 -12.84 1.69 -24.01
N TYR A 255 -12.63 3.01 -24.07
CA TYR A 255 -12.36 3.88 -22.90
C TYR A 255 -11.10 3.55 -22.08
N ALA A 256 -10.10 2.84 -22.61
CA ALA A 256 -8.90 2.43 -21.84
C ALA A 256 -8.21 3.60 -21.15
N THR A 257 -7.95 4.69 -21.90
CA THR A 257 -7.33 5.92 -21.36
C THR A 257 -8.18 6.52 -20.22
N ARG A 258 -9.51 6.61 -20.41
CA ARG A 258 -10.42 7.15 -19.39
C ARG A 258 -10.42 6.30 -18.12
N ARG A 259 -10.33 4.98 -18.26
CA ARG A 259 -10.20 4.05 -17.12
C ARG A 259 -8.92 4.33 -16.33
N LEU A 260 -7.79 4.44 -17.01
CA LEU A 260 -6.50 4.75 -16.36
C LEU A 260 -6.51 6.13 -15.69
N ILE A 261 -7.14 7.14 -16.31
CA ILE A 261 -7.32 8.47 -15.71
C ILE A 261 -8.17 8.38 -14.45
N ALA A 262 -9.30 7.64 -14.46
CA ALA A 262 -10.14 7.47 -13.29
C ALA A 262 -9.42 6.74 -12.16
N VAL A 263 -8.62 5.71 -12.47
CA VAL A 263 -7.75 5.03 -11.50
C VAL A 263 -6.73 6.01 -10.92
N GLY A 264 -6.05 6.79 -11.77
CA GLY A 264 -5.05 7.76 -11.35
C GLY A 264 -5.62 8.84 -10.43
N LEU A 265 -6.73 9.48 -10.83
CA LEU A 265 -7.38 10.53 -10.06
C LEU A 265 -7.85 10.04 -8.69
N GLY A 266 -8.53 8.88 -8.64
CA GLY A 266 -9.01 8.34 -7.38
C GLY A 266 -7.88 7.84 -6.49
N THR A 267 -6.80 7.30 -7.06
CA THR A 267 -5.60 6.96 -6.30
C THR A 267 -4.96 8.21 -5.71
N MET A 268 -4.79 9.27 -6.51
CA MET A 268 -4.26 10.53 -5.99
C MET A 268 -5.11 11.08 -4.85
N ALA A 269 -6.45 11.00 -4.98
CA ALA A 269 -7.38 11.49 -3.96
C ALA A 269 -7.35 10.69 -2.65
N PHE A 270 -6.96 9.42 -2.68
CA PHE A 270 -6.80 8.58 -1.49
C PHE A 270 -5.35 8.39 -1.05
N SER A 271 -4.39 9.14 -1.62
CA SER A 271 -2.97 8.98 -1.29
C SER A 271 -2.29 10.27 -0.82
N MET A 272 -2.90 11.45 -1.03
CA MET A 272 -2.31 12.69 -0.49
C MET A 272 -2.32 12.68 1.04
N GLU A 273 -3.36 12.09 1.63
CA GLU A 273 -3.55 11.96 3.08
C GLU A 273 -2.56 11.01 3.75
N ASP A 274 -2.01 10.04 3.02
CA ASP A 274 -1.09 9.02 3.55
C ASP A 274 0.05 9.62 4.39
N ILE A 275 0.56 10.77 3.97
CA ILE A 275 1.64 11.48 4.67
C ILE A 275 1.12 12.47 5.72
N LEU A 276 -0.13 12.92 5.63
CA LEU A 276 -0.64 14.04 6.42
C LEU A 276 -1.53 13.62 7.58
N LEU A 277 -2.13 12.43 7.53
CA LEU A 277 -3.14 12.01 8.49
C LEU A 277 -2.59 11.86 9.91
N GLU A 278 -1.49 11.12 10.08
CA GLU A 278 -0.86 10.97 11.40
C GLU A 278 -0.24 12.29 11.91
N PRO A 279 0.51 13.07 11.08
CA PRO A 279 0.97 14.40 11.49
C PRO A 279 -0.17 15.35 11.86
N TYR A 280 -1.30 15.34 11.15
CA TYR A 280 -2.48 16.12 11.51
C TYR A 280 -3.00 15.76 12.91
N GLY A 281 -3.11 14.48 13.22
CA GLY A 281 -3.48 14.00 14.55
C GLY A 281 -2.52 14.50 15.63
N GLY A 282 -1.20 14.47 15.36
CA GLY A 282 -0.17 14.94 16.31
C GLY A 282 -0.10 16.45 16.43
N ASP A 283 -0.11 17.18 15.30
CA ASP A 283 0.08 18.63 15.26
C ASP A 283 -1.20 19.40 15.68
N ILE A 284 -2.36 18.99 15.19
CA ILE A 284 -3.63 19.72 15.41
C ILE A 284 -4.38 19.19 16.63
N LEU A 285 -4.59 17.86 16.71
CA LEU A 285 -5.38 17.25 17.78
C LEU A 285 -4.54 16.86 19.01
N LYS A 286 -3.20 17.11 18.98
CA LYS A 286 -2.27 16.83 20.07
C LYS A 286 -2.26 15.37 20.52
N LEU A 287 -2.56 14.44 19.60
CA LEU A 287 -2.53 13.02 19.86
C LEU A 287 -1.09 12.53 20.06
N THR A 288 -0.90 11.57 20.93
CA THR A 288 0.40 10.92 21.16
C THR A 288 0.83 10.09 19.96
N VAL A 289 2.12 9.73 19.88
CA VAL A 289 2.66 8.83 18.83
C VAL A 289 1.90 7.50 18.82
N SER A 290 1.62 6.94 19.99
CA SER A 290 0.84 5.70 20.12
C SER A 290 -0.57 5.83 19.53
N GLN A 291 -1.26 6.93 19.84
CA GLN A 291 -2.62 7.17 19.33
C GLN A 291 -2.64 7.37 17.81
N THR A 292 -1.71 8.15 17.26
CA THR A 292 -1.64 8.37 15.80
C THR A 292 -1.25 7.09 15.05
N THR A 293 -0.29 6.32 15.57
CA THR A 293 0.05 5.01 14.98
C THR A 293 -1.14 4.04 15.01
N SER A 294 -1.98 4.10 16.05
CA SER A 294 -3.22 3.31 16.13
C SER A 294 -4.26 3.73 15.08
N LEU A 295 -4.23 4.98 14.59
CA LEU A 295 -5.10 5.43 13.48
C LEU A 295 -4.77 4.71 12.18
N THR A 296 -3.50 4.35 11.92
CA THR A 296 -3.13 3.52 10.76
C THR A 296 -3.82 2.14 10.84
N ALA A 297 -4.02 1.59 12.05
CA ALA A 297 -4.83 0.37 12.22
C ALA A 297 -6.29 0.60 11.86
N ALA A 298 -6.87 1.76 12.21
CA ALA A 298 -8.24 2.12 11.83
C ALA A 298 -8.37 2.28 10.31
N LEU A 299 -7.43 2.97 9.67
CA LEU A 299 -7.37 3.14 8.21
C LEU A 299 -7.30 1.77 7.50
N ALA A 300 -6.35 0.92 7.89
CA ALA A 300 -6.18 -0.42 7.32
C ALA A 300 -7.37 -1.33 7.63
N GLY A 301 -7.98 -1.21 8.81
CA GLY A 301 -9.20 -1.91 9.20
C GLY A 301 -10.39 -1.52 8.32
N GLY A 302 -10.57 -0.22 8.09
CA GLY A 302 -11.55 0.30 7.14
C GLY A 302 -11.30 -0.26 5.73
N GLY A 303 -10.04 -0.23 5.27
CA GLY A 303 -9.64 -0.79 3.98
C GLY A 303 -9.96 -2.27 3.84
N LEU A 304 -9.68 -3.07 4.87
CA LEU A 304 -10.00 -4.50 4.89
C LEU A 304 -11.52 -4.74 4.81
N LEU A 305 -12.31 -4.00 5.57
CA LEU A 305 -13.78 -4.10 5.54
C LEU A 305 -14.33 -3.70 4.17
N GLY A 306 -13.84 -2.60 3.59
CA GLY A 306 -14.21 -2.15 2.25
C GLY A 306 -13.84 -3.16 1.17
N PHE A 307 -12.62 -3.68 1.22
CA PHE A 307 -12.13 -4.69 0.28
C PHE A 307 -12.96 -5.99 0.37
N ALA A 308 -13.24 -6.47 1.58
CA ALA A 308 -14.04 -7.68 1.80
C ALA A 308 -15.48 -7.51 1.32
N TRP A 309 -16.10 -6.35 1.60
CA TRP A 309 -17.46 -6.05 1.15
C TRP A 309 -17.53 -5.92 -0.37
N ALA A 310 -16.59 -5.20 -0.99
CA ALA A 310 -16.48 -5.11 -2.45
C ALA A 310 -16.33 -6.49 -3.08
N SER A 311 -15.45 -7.34 -2.55
CA SER A 311 -15.26 -8.72 -3.02
C SER A 311 -16.57 -9.51 -3.01
N HIS A 312 -17.31 -9.44 -1.90
CA HIS A 312 -18.59 -10.14 -1.77
C HIS A 312 -19.64 -9.67 -2.78
N ILE A 313 -19.76 -8.35 -2.98
CA ILE A 313 -20.74 -7.78 -3.91
C ILE A 313 -20.34 -8.01 -5.37
N LEU A 314 -19.06 -7.88 -5.70
CA LEU A 314 -18.55 -8.09 -7.06
C LEU A 314 -18.62 -9.57 -7.48
N SER A 315 -18.46 -10.51 -6.55
CA SER A 315 -18.65 -11.94 -6.82
C SER A 315 -20.10 -12.29 -7.21
N LYS A 316 -21.08 -11.45 -6.85
CA LYS A 316 -22.48 -11.56 -7.25
C LYS A 316 -22.80 -10.87 -8.59
N GLY A 317 -21.78 -10.37 -9.31
CA GLY A 317 -21.95 -9.76 -10.63
C GLY A 317 -22.24 -8.27 -10.63
N ALA A 318 -22.01 -7.55 -9.51
CA ALA A 318 -22.17 -6.10 -9.48
C ALA A 318 -21.14 -5.41 -10.41
N ASP A 319 -21.48 -4.18 -10.86
CA ASP A 319 -20.60 -3.38 -11.71
C ASP A 319 -19.40 -2.86 -10.91
N PRO A 320 -18.14 -3.17 -11.32
CA PRO A 320 -16.95 -2.75 -10.59
C PRO A 320 -16.75 -1.23 -10.56
N PHE A 321 -17.18 -0.49 -11.60
CA PHE A 321 -17.08 0.96 -11.62
C PHE A 321 -18.11 1.62 -10.69
N LYS A 322 -19.30 1.04 -10.53
CA LYS A 322 -20.26 1.47 -9.49
C LYS A 322 -19.67 1.30 -8.09
N MET A 323 -18.99 0.16 -7.85
CA MET A 323 -18.33 -0.11 -6.57
C MET A 323 -17.21 0.91 -6.30
N ALA A 324 -16.35 1.18 -7.27
CA ALA A 324 -15.30 2.18 -7.14
C ALA A 324 -15.85 3.60 -6.93
N SER A 325 -16.93 3.97 -7.66
CA SER A 325 -17.61 5.25 -7.48
C SER A 325 -18.23 5.40 -6.08
N LEU A 326 -18.78 4.31 -5.54
CA LEU A 326 -19.31 4.29 -4.16
C LEU A 326 -18.17 4.52 -3.14
N GLY A 327 -17.00 3.92 -3.36
CA GLY A 327 -15.81 4.18 -2.54
C GLY A 327 -15.41 5.65 -2.54
N ALA A 328 -15.35 6.28 -3.72
CA ALA A 328 -15.09 7.71 -3.85
C ALA A 328 -16.18 8.58 -3.18
N LEU A 329 -17.45 8.18 -3.30
CA LEU A 329 -18.58 8.89 -2.66
C LEU A 329 -18.49 8.83 -1.13
N ILE A 330 -18.09 7.70 -0.55
CA ILE A 330 -17.90 7.55 0.92
C ILE A 330 -16.66 8.33 1.38
N GLY A 331 -15.62 8.46 0.56
CA GLY A 331 -14.44 9.26 0.86
C GLY A 331 -14.78 10.74 1.11
N ILE A 332 -15.76 11.31 0.41
CA ILE A 332 -16.13 12.73 0.57
C ILE A 332 -16.55 13.07 2.01
N PRO A 333 -17.59 12.45 2.61
CA PRO A 333 -17.94 12.72 4.00
C PRO A 333 -16.85 12.31 4.99
N ALA A 334 -16.00 11.33 4.65
CA ALA A 334 -14.87 10.91 5.47
C ALA A 334 -13.84 12.03 5.61
N PHE A 335 -13.42 12.66 4.51
CA PHE A 335 -12.52 13.82 4.55
C PHE A 335 -13.17 15.04 5.20
N ILE A 336 -14.47 15.27 5.00
CA ILE A 336 -15.21 16.33 5.71
C ILE A 336 -15.15 16.09 7.23
N ALA A 337 -15.35 14.86 7.69
CA ALA A 337 -15.24 14.51 9.11
C ALA A 337 -13.83 14.80 9.66
N VAL A 338 -12.76 14.48 8.91
CA VAL A 338 -11.39 14.82 9.27
C VAL A 338 -11.19 16.34 9.38
N ILE A 339 -11.68 17.12 8.42
CA ILE A 339 -11.58 18.59 8.45
C ILE A 339 -12.30 19.17 9.68
N ILE A 340 -13.53 18.71 9.94
CA ILE A 340 -14.34 19.20 11.06
C ILE A 340 -13.70 18.81 12.39
N SER A 341 -13.15 17.60 12.51
CA SER A 341 -12.55 17.09 13.75
C SER A 341 -11.48 18.02 14.33
N GLY A 342 -10.63 18.59 13.46
CA GLY A 342 -9.61 19.55 13.89
C GLY A 342 -10.16 20.93 14.24
N GLN A 343 -11.33 21.30 13.71
CA GLN A 343 -11.96 22.59 14.05
C GLN A 343 -12.61 22.55 15.44
N ILE A 344 -13.25 21.42 15.77
CA ILE A 344 -13.94 21.23 17.06
C ILE A 344 -13.09 20.48 18.10
N ASN A 345 -11.86 20.11 17.72
CA ASN A 345 -10.91 19.35 18.55
C ASN A 345 -11.48 18.02 19.06
N GLU A 346 -12.08 17.22 18.15
CA GLU A 346 -12.76 15.96 18.50
C GLU A 346 -12.03 14.73 17.91
N PRO A 347 -11.18 14.04 18.70
CA PRO A 347 -10.40 12.89 18.22
C PRO A 347 -11.24 11.70 17.75
N ILE A 348 -12.43 11.49 18.33
CA ILE A 348 -13.30 10.36 17.93
C ILE A 348 -13.80 10.55 16.50
N LEU A 349 -14.21 11.78 16.16
CA LEU A 349 -14.65 12.12 14.79
C LEU A 349 -13.51 11.94 13.79
N PHE A 350 -12.27 12.27 14.19
CA PHE A 350 -11.07 12.05 13.39
C PHE A 350 -10.84 10.55 13.13
N ALA A 351 -10.91 9.72 14.17
CA ALA A 351 -10.73 8.27 14.02
C ALA A 351 -11.82 7.63 13.15
N LEU A 352 -13.07 8.06 13.27
CA LEU A 352 -14.18 7.63 12.41
C LEU A 352 -13.97 8.07 10.95
N GLY A 353 -13.53 9.31 10.71
CA GLY A 353 -13.15 9.80 9.38
C GLY A 353 -12.05 8.95 8.76
N THR A 354 -10.99 8.68 9.52
CA THR A 354 -9.88 7.82 9.11
C THR A 354 -10.33 6.41 8.71
N LEU A 355 -11.17 5.77 9.51
CA LEU A 355 -11.73 4.45 9.21
C LEU A 355 -12.56 4.47 7.93
N LEU A 356 -13.37 5.51 7.72
CA LEU A 356 -14.19 5.67 6.51
C LEU A 356 -13.36 6.00 5.27
N ILE A 357 -12.25 6.73 5.39
CA ILE A 357 -11.27 6.92 4.29
C ILE A 357 -10.75 5.55 3.85
N GLY A 358 -10.25 4.75 4.80
CA GLY A 358 -9.80 3.40 4.51
C GLY A 358 -10.87 2.54 3.85
N PHE A 359 -12.10 2.57 4.35
CA PHE A 359 -13.22 1.82 3.78
C PHE A 359 -13.51 2.24 2.33
N GLY A 360 -13.57 3.55 2.05
CA GLY A 360 -13.74 4.10 0.71
C GLY A 360 -12.60 3.70 -0.25
N ALA A 361 -11.35 3.80 0.23
CA ALA A 361 -10.17 3.38 -0.53
C ALA A 361 -10.18 1.88 -0.84
N GLY A 362 -10.63 1.04 0.11
CA GLY A 362 -10.80 -0.40 -0.10
C GLY A 362 -11.80 -0.74 -1.19
N LEU A 363 -12.96 -0.08 -1.19
CA LEU A 363 -13.98 -0.21 -2.24
C LEU A 363 -13.46 0.24 -3.60
N PHE A 364 -12.81 1.40 -3.63
CA PHE A 364 -12.22 1.98 -4.85
C PHE A 364 -11.14 1.07 -5.43
N GLY A 365 -10.19 0.64 -4.61
CA GLY A 365 -9.07 -0.19 -5.02
C GLY A 365 -9.53 -1.53 -5.59
N HIS A 366 -10.41 -2.25 -4.88
CA HIS A 366 -10.91 -3.54 -5.35
C HIS A 366 -11.84 -3.40 -6.56
N GLY A 367 -12.67 -2.37 -6.60
CA GLY A 367 -13.54 -2.07 -7.75
C GLY A 367 -12.72 -1.81 -9.02
N THR A 368 -11.72 -0.92 -8.97
CA THR A 368 -10.86 -0.58 -10.12
C THR A 368 -9.98 -1.76 -10.55
N LEU A 369 -9.46 -2.54 -9.60
CA LEU A 369 -8.70 -3.75 -9.88
C LEU A 369 -9.56 -4.77 -10.65
N THR A 370 -10.76 -5.07 -10.14
CA THR A 370 -11.69 -6.01 -10.77
C THR A 370 -12.12 -5.52 -12.15
N ALA A 371 -12.42 -4.22 -12.30
CA ALA A 371 -12.74 -3.62 -13.59
C ALA A 371 -11.62 -3.81 -14.61
N THR A 372 -10.36 -3.62 -14.18
CA THR A 372 -9.19 -3.77 -15.05
C THR A 372 -8.98 -5.22 -15.46
N MET A 373 -9.14 -6.16 -14.53
CA MET A 373 -9.04 -7.60 -14.83
C MET A 373 -10.12 -8.07 -15.80
N ASN A 374 -11.39 -7.67 -15.58
CA ASN A 374 -12.53 -8.08 -16.41
C ASN A 374 -12.49 -7.53 -17.84
N LEU A 375 -11.73 -6.46 -18.06
CA LEU A 375 -11.62 -5.76 -19.36
C LEU A 375 -10.28 -6.04 -20.03
N ALA A 376 -9.44 -6.89 -19.44
CA ALA A 376 -8.21 -7.33 -20.07
C ALA A 376 -8.50 -8.14 -21.35
N PRO A 377 -7.80 -7.90 -22.46
CA PRO A 377 -7.88 -8.78 -23.62
C PRO A 377 -7.50 -10.22 -23.24
N ASN A 378 -8.07 -11.21 -23.94
CA ASN A 378 -7.80 -12.62 -23.67
C ASN A 378 -6.29 -12.92 -23.63
N GLY A 379 -5.82 -13.45 -22.51
CA GLY A 379 -4.42 -13.79 -22.29
C GLY A 379 -3.51 -12.60 -21.89
N GLN A 380 -4.04 -11.38 -21.67
CA GLN A 380 -3.26 -10.19 -21.30
C GLN A 380 -3.60 -9.63 -19.91
N SER A 381 -4.11 -10.44 -19.00
CA SER A 381 -4.42 -10.04 -17.63
C SER A 381 -3.22 -9.48 -16.87
N GLY A 382 -2.02 -10.04 -17.12
CA GLY A 382 -0.77 -9.55 -16.53
C GLY A 382 -0.42 -8.12 -16.97
N LEU A 383 -0.60 -7.78 -18.25
CA LEU A 383 -0.40 -6.41 -18.77
C LEU A 383 -1.40 -5.43 -18.14
N ALA A 384 -2.68 -5.82 -18.07
CA ALA A 384 -3.73 -4.99 -17.49
C ALA A 384 -3.48 -4.70 -16.00
N LEU A 385 -3.09 -5.72 -15.23
CA LEU A 385 -2.67 -5.57 -13.82
C LEU A 385 -1.41 -4.72 -13.68
N GLY A 386 -0.44 -4.90 -14.57
CA GLY A 386 0.78 -4.09 -14.62
C GLY A 386 0.47 -2.63 -14.92
N ALA A 387 -0.41 -2.33 -15.88
CA ALA A 387 -0.84 -0.98 -16.21
C ALA A 387 -1.59 -0.32 -15.04
N TRP A 388 -2.54 -1.03 -14.43
CA TRP A 388 -3.25 -0.56 -13.23
C TRP A 388 -2.28 -0.26 -12.09
N GLY A 389 -1.38 -1.18 -11.76
CA GLY A 389 -0.40 -1.01 -10.69
C GLY A 389 0.60 0.11 -10.95
N ALA A 390 1.05 0.30 -12.20
CA ALA A 390 1.94 1.39 -12.59
C ALA A 390 1.26 2.76 -12.45
N VAL A 391 0.01 2.89 -12.92
CA VAL A 391 -0.77 4.13 -12.77
C VAL A 391 -1.01 4.42 -11.29
N GLN A 392 -1.42 3.42 -10.52
CA GLN A 392 -1.69 3.57 -9.09
C GLN A 392 -0.43 4.01 -8.32
N ALA A 393 0.69 3.34 -8.50
CA ALA A 393 1.91 3.67 -7.78
C ALA A 393 2.49 5.04 -8.20
N SER A 394 2.44 5.38 -9.50
CA SER A 394 2.88 6.69 -9.98
C SER A 394 1.98 7.82 -9.47
N ALA A 395 0.66 7.62 -9.50
CA ALA A 395 -0.32 8.56 -8.99
C ALA A 395 -0.16 8.78 -7.48
N ALA A 396 0.00 7.71 -6.71
CA ALA A 396 0.26 7.80 -5.26
C ALA A 396 1.57 8.56 -4.96
N GLY A 397 2.68 8.25 -5.66
CA GLY A 397 3.95 8.94 -5.46
C GLY A 397 3.86 10.44 -5.73
N VAL A 398 3.20 10.83 -6.83
CA VAL A 398 2.95 12.24 -7.15
C VAL A 398 2.04 12.90 -6.11
N ALA A 399 0.96 12.23 -5.70
CA ALA A 399 0.01 12.75 -4.73
C ALA A 399 0.64 12.98 -3.36
N ILE A 400 1.39 12.01 -2.84
CA ILE A 400 2.12 12.13 -1.57
C ILE A 400 3.08 13.31 -1.61
N THR A 401 3.85 13.46 -2.70
CA THR A 401 4.78 14.60 -2.86
C THR A 401 4.03 15.93 -2.87
N LEU A 402 2.98 16.04 -3.69
CA LEU A 402 2.18 17.27 -3.79
C LEU A 402 1.47 17.60 -2.46
N GLY A 403 0.95 16.60 -1.75
CA GLY A 403 0.31 16.79 -0.45
C GLY A 403 1.24 17.47 0.55
N GLY A 404 2.47 16.99 0.70
CA GLY A 404 3.47 17.59 1.58
C GLY A 404 3.87 19.00 1.15
N ILE A 405 4.13 19.21 -0.14
CA ILE A 405 4.53 20.53 -0.68
C ILE A 405 3.40 21.56 -0.50
N ILE A 406 2.16 21.21 -0.87
CA ILE A 406 1.00 22.10 -0.75
C ILE A 406 0.75 22.45 0.72
N ARG A 407 0.79 21.45 1.61
CA ARG A 407 0.64 21.66 3.05
C ARG A 407 1.67 22.68 3.56
N ASP A 408 2.95 22.52 3.24
CA ASP A 408 4.02 23.39 3.74
C ASP A 408 3.91 24.81 3.15
N LEU A 409 3.67 24.93 1.84
CA LEU A 409 3.51 26.24 1.18
C LEU A 409 2.34 27.04 1.77
N VAL A 410 1.18 26.39 1.91
CA VAL A 410 0.00 27.07 2.46
C VAL A 410 0.18 27.39 3.94
N ALA A 411 0.76 26.48 4.73
CA ALA A 411 1.05 26.73 6.14
C ALA A 411 2.00 27.92 6.32
N HIS A 412 3.04 28.04 5.47
CA HIS A 412 3.96 29.16 5.50
C HIS A 412 3.29 30.49 5.10
N GLN A 413 2.47 30.49 4.03
CA GLN A 413 1.78 31.70 3.56
C GLN A 413 0.73 32.19 4.54
N THR A 414 0.05 31.29 5.24
CA THR A 414 -1.05 31.61 6.17
C THR A 414 -0.61 31.68 7.63
N ASN A 415 0.64 31.31 7.93
CA ASN A 415 1.15 31.10 9.28
C ASN A 415 0.29 30.14 10.11
N SER A 416 -0.31 29.13 9.46
CA SER A 416 -1.23 28.19 10.11
C SER A 416 -1.09 26.79 9.52
N SER A 417 -0.58 25.84 10.30
CA SER A 417 -0.53 24.42 9.93
C SER A 417 -1.93 23.86 9.64
N LEU A 418 -2.94 24.25 10.42
CA LEU A 418 -4.33 23.80 10.23
C LEU A 418 -4.85 24.16 8.83
N VAL A 419 -4.57 25.38 8.35
CA VAL A 419 -4.99 25.81 7.01
C VAL A 419 -4.26 24.99 5.94
N GLY A 420 -2.97 24.69 6.15
CA GLY A 420 -2.19 23.85 5.24
C GLY A 420 -2.80 22.46 5.07
N TYR A 421 -3.07 21.76 6.16
CA TYR A 421 -3.72 20.44 6.13
C TYR A 421 -5.10 20.48 5.49
N ARG A 422 -5.94 21.44 5.92
CA ARG A 422 -7.30 21.59 5.42
C ARG A 422 -7.34 21.82 3.90
N THR A 423 -6.41 22.59 3.37
CA THR A 423 -6.31 22.83 1.92
C THR A 423 -6.08 21.53 1.16
N VAL A 424 -5.20 20.66 1.64
CA VAL A 424 -4.95 19.35 0.99
C VAL A 424 -6.21 18.49 1.03
N TYR A 425 -6.89 18.35 2.17
CA TYR A 425 -8.12 17.56 2.28
C TYR A 425 -9.26 18.08 1.40
N ILE A 426 -9.36 19.40 1.20
CA ILE A 426 -10.31 19.98 0.24
C ILE A 426 -9.96 19.59 -1.20
N ILE A 427 -8.68 19.59 -1.56
CA ILE A 427 -8.21 19.15 -2.89
C ILE A 427 -8.57 17.67 -3.10
N GLU A 428 -8.40 16.82 -2.09
CA GLU A 428 -8.78 15.40 -2.17
C GLU A 428 -10.28 15.22 -2.41
N ILE A 429 -11.13 15.98 -1.70
CA ILE A 429 -12.59 16.00 -1.95
C ILE A 429 -12.89 16.39 -3.41
N CYS A 430 -12.25 17.44 -3.93
CA CYS A 430 -12.41 17.84 -5.33
C CYS A 430 -11.99 16.74 -6.30
N MET A 431 -10.87 16.07 -6.02
CA MET A 431 -10.37 14.96 -6.83
C MET A 431 -11.28 13.73 -6.77
N LEU A 432 -11.91 13.42 -5.62
CA LEU A 432 -12.92 12.38 -5.52
C LEU A 432 -14.16 12.69 -6.37
N ILE A 433 -14.62 13.94 -6.37
CA ILE A 433 -15.72 14.38 -7.23
C ILE A 433 -15.35 14.21 -8.72
N MET A 434 -14.14 14.65 -9.11
CA MET A 434 -13.65 14.46 -10.48
C MET A 434 -13.54 12.98 -10.85
N THR A 435 -13.13 12.14 -9.92
CA THR A 435 -13.06 10.69 -10.10
C THR A 435 -14.44 10.09 -10.38
N ILE A 436 -15.45 10.48 -9.60
CA ILE A 436 -16.85 10.05 -9.83
C ILE A 436 -17.33 10.48 -11.22
N ILE A 437 -17.10 11.73 -11.60
CA ILE A 437 -17.46 12.27 -12.94
C ILE A 437 -16.74 11.47 -14.05
N ALA A 438 -15.45 11.15 -13.87
CA ALA A 438 -14.70 10.36 -14.83
C ALA A 438 -15.26 8.92 -14.96
N MET A 439 -15.83 8.35 -13.90
CA MET A 439 -16.37 6.98 -13.87
C MET A 439 -17.79 6.87 -14.45
N ILE A 440 -18.61 7.94 -14.44
CA ILE A 440 -20.01 7.89 -14.89
C ILE A 440 -20.18 7.20 -16.27
N PRO A 441 -19.40 7.53 -17.32
CA PRO A 441 -19.55 6.88 -18.62
C PRO A 441 -19.02 5.44 -18.68
N LEU A 442 -18.26 5.02 -17.69
CA LEU A 442 -17.72 3.66 -17.61
C LEU A 442 -18.72 2.67 -17.01
N ILE A 443 -19.75 3.17 -16.34
CA ILE A 443 -20.80 2.36 -15.72
C ILE A 443 -21.76 1.87 -16.81
N LYS A 444 -21.87 0.55 -16.98
CA LYS A 444 -22.61 -0.10 -18.09
C LYS A 444 -24.12 0.03 -18.00
N ASP A 445 -24.70 0.28 -16.83
CA ASP A 445 -26.16 0.29 -16.62
C ASP A 445 -26.65 1.65 -16.13
N ARG A 446 -27.08 2.51 -17.08
CA ARG A 446 -27.78 3.77 -16.76
C ARG A 446 -29.17 3.59 -16.14
N ASN A 447 -29.83 2.41 -16.31
CA ASN A 447 -31.25 2.25 -16.02
C ASN A 447 -31.59 1.43 -14.76
N LYS A 448 -30.60 0.93 -13.99
CA LYS A 448 -30.89 0.20 -12.74
C LYS A 448 -30.14 0.82 -11.55
N PHE A 449 -30.64 1.98 -11.11
CA PHE A 449 -30.40 2.45 -9.75
C PHE A 449 -31.17 1.56 -8.75
N GLN A 450 -30.81 0.28 -8.70
CA GLN A 450 -31.21 -0.65 -7.66
C GLN A 450 -30.04 -0.97 -6.76
N LEU A 451 -29.49 0.06 -6.10
CA LEU A 451 -28.44 -0.12 -5.08
C LEU A 451 -29.02 -0.54 -3.73
N PHE A 452 -30.35 -0.63 -3.57
CA PHE A 452 -31.02 -0.95 -2.31
C PHE A 452 -32.21 -1.89 -2.52
N LYS A 453 -31.99 -3.07 -3.08
CA LYS A 453 -32.82 -4.22 -2.74
C LYS A 453 -31.88 -5.29 -2.20
N ILE A 454 -31.82 -5.32 -0.86
CA ILE A 454 -31.33 -6.42 -0.06
C ILE A 454 -32.39 -7.54 -0.12
#